data_4b9e06a227ee82edf699c0d6fbfe6f2e
#
_entry.id   4b9e06a227ee82edf699c0d6fbfe6f2e
#
_cell.length_a   1.000
_cell.length_b   1.000
_cell.length_c   1.000
_cell.angle_alpha   90.00
_cell.angle_beta   90.00
_cell.angle_gamma   90.00
#
_symmetry.space_group_name_H-M   'P 1'
#
loop_
_entity.id
_entity.type
_entity.pdbx_description
1 polymer ?
#
loop_
_entity_poly.entity_id
_entity_poly.type
_entity_poly.pdbx_seq_one_letter_code
_entity_poly.pdbx_strand_id
1 'polypeptide(L)'
;LKKVTEGRLTDKRRWLLLGSIAVVLVLVSIIVVVQVNSNRWKKDFTVKYVGSETYRTLKGEEARRYIYEITNNTNKSLYKVTAVFKFWDRAFENRKYTYETMLNVYGTVKANETVELKISRLNFDAAADANIMFFEHELDHIKYSRRK
;
A
#
# COMPACT_ATOMS: atom_id res chain seq x y z
N LEU A 1 25.99 -50.30 35.30
CA LEU A 1 26.03 -49.70 33.94
C LEU A 1 24.58 -49.56 33.43
N LYS A 2 23.97 -48.36 33.61
CA LYS A 2 22.65 -48.05 33.04
C LYS A 2 22.84 -47.78 31.54
N LYS A 3 22.28 -48.63 30.69
CA LYS A 3 22.10 -48.37 29.25
C LYS A 3 21.16 -47.16 29.11
N VAL A 4 21.69 -46.07 28.62
CA VAL A 4 20.87 -44.96 28.14
C VAL A 4 20.19 -45.46 26.86
N THR A 5 18.93 -45.79 26.95
CA THR A 5 18.07 -46.07 25.79
C THR A 5 17.85 -44.74 25.09
N GLU A 6 18.63 -44.47 24.06
CA GLU A 6 18.32 -43.40 23.08
C GLU A 6 16.94 -43.68 22.52
N GLY A 7 15.98 -42.84 22.91
CA GLY A 7 14.60 -42.91 22.43
C GLY A 7 14.57 -42.65 20.94
N ARG A 8 14.59 -43.70 20.12
CA ARG A 8 14.26 -43.65 18.71
C ARG A 8 12.85 -43.05 18.60
N LEU A 9 12.77 -41.82 18.12
CA LEU A 9 11.50 -41.23 17.75
C LEU A 9 10.77 -42.21 16.83
N THR A 10 9.55 -42.61 17.20
CA THR A 10 8.74 -43.53 16.38
C THR A 10 8.55 -42.91 15.01
N ASP A 11 8.54 -43.68 13.94
CA ASP A 11 8.44 -43.19 12.56
C ASP A 11 7.26 -42.24 12.37
N LYS A 12 6.15 -42.48 13.05
CA LYS A 12 4.99 -41.53 13.06
C LYS A 12 5.34 -40.12 13.56
N ARG A 13 6.14 -40.01 14.62
CA ARG A 13 6.56 -38.70 15.14
C ARG A 13 7.52 -37.98 14.19
N ARG A 14 8.38 -38.72 13.52
CA ARG A 14 9.28 -38.18 12.48
C ARG A 14 8.47 -37.61 11.30
N TRP A 15 7.50 -38.35 10.80
CA TRP A 15 6.62 -37.90 9.72
C TRP A 15 5.77 -36.70 10.11
N LEU A 16 5.27 -36.63 11.34
CA LEU A 16 4.56 -35.47 11.85
C LEU A 16 5.47 -34.24 11.94
N LEU A 17 6.71 -34.40 12.42
CA LEU A 17 7.67 -33.30 12.46
C LEU A 17 8.07 -32.82 11.05
N LEU A 18 8.33 -33.72 10.13
CA LEU A 18 8.64 -33.36 8.75
C LEU A 18 7.46 -32.66 8.06
N GLY A 19 6.25 -33.14 8.29
CA GLY A 19 5.03 -32.51 7.79
C GLY A 19 4.82 -31.10 8.35
N SER A 20 5.03 -30.90 9.65
CA SER A 20 4.91 -29.57 10.26
C SER A 20 5.97 -28.58 9.75
N ILE A 21 7.20 -29.02 9.56
CA ILE A 21 8.27 -28.21 8.98
C ILE A 21 7.92 -27.81 7.53
N ALA A 22 7.41 -28.75 6.73
CA ALA A 22 7.01 -28.47 5.36
C ALA A 22 5.88 -27.41 5.30
N VAL A 23 4.87 -27.51 6.16
CA VAL A 23 3.79 -26.53 6.25
C VAL A 23 4.33 -25.15 6.63
N VAL A 24 5.21 -25.06 7.62
CA VAL A 24 5.83 -23.79 8.03
C VAL A 24 6.62 -23.16 6.89
N LEU A 25 7.41 -23.96 6.16
CA LEU A 25 8.18 -23.46 5.01
C LEU A 25 7.26 -22.92 3.90
N VAL A 26 6.15 -23.59 3.61
CA VAL A 26 5.18 -23.12 2.63
C VAL A 26 4.55 -21.79 3.09
N LEU A 27 4.15 -21.68 4.36
CA LEU A 27 3.58 -20.44 4.90
C LEU A 27 4.58 -19.27 4.85
N VAL A 28 5.82 -19.52 5.26
CA VAL A 28 6.90 -18.51 5.17
C VAL A 28 7.14 -18.09 3.73
N SER A 29 7.16 -19.02 2.79
CA SER A 29 7.33 -18.71 1.36
C SER A 29 6.19 -17.85 0.83
N ILE A 30 4.95 -18.14 1.21
CA ILE A 30 3.78 -17.33 0.83
C ILE A 30 3.91 -15.91 1.40
N ILE A 31 4.28 -15.76 2.68
CA ILE A 31 4.45 -14.45 3.32
C ILE A 31 5.53 -13.64 2.59
N VAL A 32 6.68 -14.24 2.29
CA VAL A 32 7.77 -13.57 1.57
C VAL A 32 7.32 -13.12 0.17
N VAL A 33 6.63 -13.98 -0.57
CA VAL A 33 6.11 -13.63 -1.91
C VAL A 33 5.12 -12.47 -1.84
N VAL A 34 4.22 -12.48 -0.85
CA VAL A 34 3.25 -11.40 -0.65
C VAL A 34 3.97 -10.10 -0.31
N GLN A 35 4.94 -10.11 0.60
CA GLN A 35 5.70 -8.90 0.98
C GLN A 35 6.52 -8.34 -0.19
N VAL A 36 7.18 -9.21 -0.96
CA VAL A 36 7.95 -8.78 -2.15
C VAL A 36 7.02 -8.15 -3.18
N ASN A 37 5.85 -8.74 -3.43
CA ASN A 37 4.88 -8.19 -4.36
C ASN A 37 4.25 -6.87 -3.88
N SER A 38 3.96 -6.75 -2.58
CA SER A 38 3.36 -5.53 -2.02
C SER A 38 4.31 -4.33 -2.08
N ASN A 39 5.62 -4.53 -2.01
CA ASN A 39 6.63 -3.47 -2.09
C ASN A 39 7.17 -3.22 -3.50
N ARG A 40 6.75 -4.00 -4.49
CA ARG A 40 7.25 -3.89 -5.87
C ARG A 40 7.04 -2.52 -6.48
N TRP A 41 5.93 -1.88 -6.14
CA TRP A 41 5.61 -0.55 -6.62
C TRP A 41 6.68 0.49 -6.28
N LYS A 42 7.36 0.37 -5.13
CA LYS A 42 8.44 1.29 -4.72
C LYS A 42 9.63 1.28 -5.67
N LYS A 43 9.84 0.17 -6.38
CA LYS A 43 10.86 0.04 -7.42
C LYS A 43 10.36 0.54 -8.78
N ASP A 44 9.10 0.25 -9.08
CA ASP A 44 8.49 0.54 -10.37
C ASP A 44 8.02 2.02 -10.50
N PHE A 45 7.85 2.72 -9.37
CA PHE A 45 7.42 4.12 -9.34
C PHE A 45 8.29 4.98 -8.44
N THR A 46 8.55 6.20 -8.89
CA THR A 46 8.99 7.30 -8.02
C THR A 46 7.78 8.16 -7.71
N VAL A 47 7.59 8.47 -6.43
CA VAL A 47 6.50 9.34 -5.96
C VAL A 47 7.10 10.53 -5.26
N LYS A 48 6.68 11.71 -5.67
CA LYS A 48 7.14 12.99 -5.13
C LYS A 48 5.93 13.81 -4.70
N TYR A 49 5.92 14.25 -3.46
CA TYR A 49 5.01 15.29 -3.02
C TYR A 49 5.49 16.64 -3.54
N VAL A 50 4.65 17.33 -4.30
CA VAL A 50 4.99 18.62 -4.92
C VAL A 50 4.56 19.78 -4.03
N GLY A 51 3.40 19.64 -3.39
CA GLY A 51 2.86 20.70 -2.55
C GLY A 51 1.35 20.60 -2.39
N SER A 52 0.76 21.69 -1.95
CA SER A 52 -0.70 21.80 -1.85
C SER A 52 -1.16 23.14 -2.41
N GLU A 53 -2.37 23.15 -2.95
CA GLU A 53 -3.02 24.37 -3.43
C GLU A 53 -4.41 24.50 -2.82
N THR A 54 -4.85 25.74 -2.63
CA THR A 54 -6.21 26.04 -2.19
C THR A 54 -7.08 26.26 -3.42
N TYR A 55 -8.28 25.72 -3.43
CA TYR A 55 -9.25 25.91 -4.49
C TYR A 55 -10.65 26.15 -3.89
N ARG A 56 -11.55 26.72 -4.69
CA ARG A 56 -12.95 26.87 -4.29
C ARG A 56 -13.80 25.74 -4.85
N THR A 57 -14.61 25.16 -3.98
CA THR A 57 -15.59 24.14 -4.37
C THR A 57 -16.73 24.77 -5.16
N LEU A 58 -17.57 23.96 -5.80
CA LEU A 58 -18.77 24.43 -6.48
C LEU A 58 -19.76 25.14 -5.52
N LYS A 59 -19.65 24.87 -4.22
CA LYS A 59 -20.44 25.57 -3.18
C LYS A 59 -19.81 26.88 -2.70
N GLY A 60 -18.68 27.28 -3.27
CA GLY A 60 -17.94 28.47 -2.88
C GLY A 60 -17.05 28.34 -1.65
N GLU A 61 -16.96 27.14 -1.06
CA GLU A 61 -16.13 26.85 0.10
C GLU A 61 -14.67 26.72 -0.29
N GLU A 62 -13.76 27.21 0.53
CA GLU A 62 -12.33 26.98 0.34
C GLU A 62 -11.96 25.55 0.75
N ALA A 63 -11.25 24.87 -0.12
CA ALA A 63 -10.73 23.53 0.12
C ALA A 63 -9.27 23.44 -0.31
N ARG A 64 -8.55 22.51 0.30
CA ARG A 64 -7.15 22.24 -0.03
C ARG A 64 -7.03 20.93 -0.79
N ARG A 65 -6.17 20.88 -1.80
CA ARG A 65 -5.75 19.66 -2.48
C ARG A 65 -4.25 19.51 -2.43
N TYR A 66 -3.82 18.28 -2.31
CA TYR A 66 -2.42 17.87 -2.27
C TYR A 66 -2.01 17.34 -3.64
N ILE A 67 -0.81 17.68 -4.06
CA ILE A 67 -0.32 17.41 -5.41
C ILE A 67 0.86 16.45 -5.29
N TYR A 68 0.76 15.33 -6.01
CA TYR A 68 1.80 14.32 -6.14
C TYR A 68 2.16 14.10 -7.59
N GLU A 69 3.44 13.95 -7.87
CA GLU A 69 3.96 13.44 -9.11
C GLU A 69 4.29 11.97 -8.96
N ILE A 70 3.80 11.13 -9.88
CA ILE A 70 4.07 9.71 -9.94
C ILE A 70 4.75 9.40 -11.27
N THR A 71 6.00 8.94 -11.21
CA THR A 71 6.79 8.58 -12.38
C THR A 71 6.88 7.08 -12.52
N ASN A 72 6.53 6.55 -13.68
CA ASN A 72 6.76 5.15 -14.04
C ASN A 72 8.23 4.92 -14.39
N ASN A 73 8.99 4.30 -13.51
CA ASN A 73 10.41 4.00 -13.70
C ASN A 73 10.68 2.77 -14.56
N THR A 74 9.63 2.10 -15.03
CA THR A 74 9.80 0.89 -15.84
C THR A 74 9.93 1.25 -17.32
N ASN A 75 10.50 0.34 -18.10
CA ASN A 75 10.58 0.46 -19.56
C ASN A 75 9.30 0.00 -20.29
N LYS A 76 8.18 -0.16 -19.57
CA LYS A 76 6.90 -0.64 -20.09
C LYS A 76 5.77 0.27 -19.66
N SER A 77 4.74 0.35 -20.50
CA SER A 77 3.49 0.99 -20.10
C SER A 77 2.79 0.19 -19.00
N LEU A 78 2.23 0.91 -18.03
CA LEU A 78 1.48 0.35 -16.91
C LEU A 78 0.02 0.76 -17.03
N TYR A 79 -0.88 -0.16 -16.73
CA TYR A 79 -2.31 -0.03 -16.90
C TYR A 79 -3.03 -0.08 -15.57
N LYS A 80 -4.21 0.53 -15.49
CA LYS A 80 -5.05 0.52 -14.28
C LYS A 80 -4.29 0.95 -13.03
N VAL A 81 -3.47 2.01 -13.17
CA VAL A 81 -2.67 2.51 -12.06
C VAL A 81 -3.61 3.19 -11.05
N THR A 82 -3.56 2.73 -9.82
CA THR A 82 -4.36 3.25 -8.70
C THR A 82 -3.43 3.52 -7.53
N ALA A 83 -3.36 4.77 -7.09
CA ALA A 83 -2.63 5.16 -5.90
C ALA A 83 -3.57 5.12 -4.69
N VAL A 84 -3.13 4.46 -3.63
CA VAL A 84 -3.86 4.32 -2.38
C VAL A 84 -3.18 5.19 -1.33
N PHE A 85 -3.91 6.15 -0.79
CA PHE A 85 -3.43 7.08 0.22
C PHE A 85 -4.13 6.81 1.54
N LYS A 86 -3.39 6.98 2.63
CA LYS A 86 -3.89 6.95 3.99
C LYS A 86 -3.81 8.34 4.59
N PHE A 87 -4.83 8.70 5.32
CA PHE A 87 -4.96 9.99 5.99
C PHE A 87 -5.31 9.78 7.45
N TRP A 88 -4.75 10.59 8.33
CA TRP A 88 -5.05 10.57 9.76
C TRP A 88 -5.08 11.96 10.35
N ASP A 89 -5.82 12.11 11.42
CA ASP A 89 -5.89 13.35 12.18
C ASP A 89 -4.66 13.47 13.08
N ARG A 90 -4.03 14.64 13.07
CA ARG A 90 -2.90 14.98 13.94
C ARG A 90 -3.23 14.95 15.42
N ALA A 91 -4.49 15.22 15.77
CA ALA A 91 -4.94 15.26 17.16
C ALA A 91 -4.93 13.88 17.86
N PHE A 92 -4.86 12.78 17.10
CA PHE A 92 -4.79 11.44 17.64
C PHE A 92 -3.35 10.94 17.69
N GLU A 93 -2.74 10.98 18.88
CA GLU A 93 -1.37 10.52 19.14
C GLU A 93 -1.07 9.10 18.66
N ASN A 94 -2.09 8.28 18.46
CA ASN A 94 -1.98 6.87 18.07
C ASN A 94 -2.04 6.60 16.57
N ARG A 95 -1.92 7.59 15.69
CA ARG A 95 -1.98 7.44 14.22
C ARG A 95 -3.12 6.53 13.75
N LYS A 96 -4.28 6.63 14.38
CA LYS A 96 -5.44 5.84 14.01
C LYS A 96 -5.87 6.29 12.63
N TYR A 97 -5.86 5.38 11.66
CA TYR A 97 -6.32 5.68 10.31
C TYR A 97 -7.74 6.20 10.38
N THR A 98 -7.91 7.38 9.84
CA THR A 98 -9.24 7.99 9.74
C THR A 98 -9.86 7.66 8.40
N TYR A 99 -9.05 7.61 7.32
CA TYR A 99 -9.56 7.39 5.96
C TYR A 99 -8.51 6.76 5.06
N GLU A 100 -8.99 5.91 4.14
CA GLU A 100 -8.25 5.42 2.99
C GLU A 100 -8.95 5.90 1.72
N THR A 101 -8.21 6.47 0.78
CA THR A 101 -8.76 6.85 -0.53
C THR A 101 -7.95 6.26 -1.65
N MET A 102 -8.64 5.87 -2.71
CA MET A 102 -8.06 5.34 -3.93
C MET A 102 -8.22 6.36 -5.05
N LEU A 103 -7.12 6.77 -5.64
CA LEU A 103 -7.11 7.62 -6.82
C LEU A 103 -6.67 6.82 -8.03
N ASN A 104 -7.59 6.70 -8.98
CA ASN A 104 -7.28 6.08 -10.25
C ASN A 104 -6.54 7.08 -11.14
N VAL A 105 -5.38 6.68 -11.62
CA VAL A 105 -4.75 7.34 -12.75
C VAL A 105 -5.49 6.83 -14.00
N TYR A 106 -6.29 7.70 -14.59
CA TYR A 106 -7.06 7.34 -15.77
C TYR A 106 -6.13 6.97 -16.94
N GLY A 107 -6.31 5.74 -17.43
CA GLY A 107 -5.64 5.29 -18.63
C GLY A 107 -4.34 4.52 -18.39
N THR A 108 -3.36 4.82 -19.21
CA THR A 108 -2.06 4.17 -19.26
C THR A 108 -1.00 5.15 -18.88
N VAL A 109 -0.10 4.76 -17.97
CA VAL A 109 1.13 5.51 -17.67
C VAL A 109 2.26 4.89 -18.50
N LYS A 110 2.75 5.62 -19.49
CA LYS A 110 3.80 5.15 -20.41
C LYS A 110 5.13 4.96 -19.66
N ALA A 111 6.07 4.28 -20.30
CA ALA A 111 7.43 4.16 -19.79
C ALA A 111 8.05 5.54 -19.56
N ASN A 112 8.64 5.74 -18.38
CA ASN A 112 9.27 7.01 -17.96
C ASN A 112 8.35 8.24 -17.96
N GLU A 113 7.03 8.03 -18.04
CA GLU A 113 6.05 9.11 -17.95
C GLU A 113 5.82 9.50 -16.49
N THR A 114 5.70 10.81 -16.27
CA THR A 114 5.28 11.38 -15.00
C THR A 114 3.85 11.89 -15.13
N VAL A 115 2.99 11.49 -14.20
CA VAL A 115 1.61 11.94 -14.11
C VAL A 115 1.39 12.68 -12.79
N GLU A 116 0.60 13.73 -12.83
CA GLU A 116 0.20 14.49 -11.65
C GLU A 116 -1.10 13.93 -11.08
N LEU A 117 -1.11 13.70 -9.76
CA LEU A 117 -2.30 13.33 -9.01
C LEU A 117 -2.66 14.45 -8.04
N LYS A 118 -3.92 14.89 -8.10
CA LYS A 118 -4.47 15.89 -7.18
C LYS A 118 -5.48 15.22 -6.24
N ILE A 119 -5.14 15.22 -4.96
CA ILE A 119 -5.96 14.64 -3.91
C ILE A 119 -6.67 15.77 -3.17
N SER A 120 -7.97 15.79 -3.23
CA SER A 120 -8.78 16.79 -2.53
C SER A 120 -9.63 16.14 -1.44
N ARG A 121 -10.05 16.94 -0.48
CA ARG A 121 -11.01 16.54 0.55
C ARG A 121 -12.33 15.99 -0.02
N LEU A 122 -12.74 16.45 -1.20
CA LEU A 122 -13.96 15.98 -1.86
C LEU A 122 -13.86 14.52 -2.35
N ASN A 123 -12.65 13.95 -2.39
CA ASN A 123 -12.46 12.54 -2.69
C ASN A 123 -12.77 11.65 -1.47
N PHE A 124 -13.09 12.26 -0.34
CA PHE A 124 -13.53 11.56 0.87
C PHE A 124 -15.05 11.63 0.96
N ASP A 125 -15.67 10.54 1.36
CA ASP A 125 -17.10 10.50 1.62
C ASP A 125 -17.52 11.65 2.53
N ALA A 126 -18.64 12.26 2.21
CA ALA A 126 -19.17 13.48 2.83
C ALA A 126 -19.45 13.38 4.35
N ALA A 127 -19.17 12.24 4.96
CA ALA A 127 -19.32 11.99 6.40
C ALA A 127 -18.16 12.51 7.25
N ALA A 128 -17.08 12.98 6.65
CA ALA A 128 -15.97 13.54 7.40
C ALA A 128 -16.31 14.95 7.87
N ASP A 129 -16.50 15.10 9.17
CA ASP A 129 -16.82 16.35 9.86
C ASP A 129 -16.05 17.54 9.31
N ALA A 130 -16.77 18.63 9.08
CA ALA A 130 -16.26 19.87 8.49
C ALA A 130 -15.10 20.54 9.26
N ASN A 131 -14.80 20.07 10.47
CA ASN A 131 -13.87 20.69 11.40
C ASN A 131 -12.45 20.10 11.40
N ILE A 132 -12.17 19.05 10.62
CA ILE A 132 -10.82 18.47 10.60
C ILE A 132 -9.94 19.25 9.62
N MET A 133 -9.22 20.24 10.15
CA MET A 133 -8.41 21.15 9.33
C MET A 133 -7.01 20.65 8.98
N PHE A 134 -6.50 19.61 9.65
CA PHE A 134 -5.11 19.16 9.49
C PHE A 134 -5.05 17.65 9.38
N PHE A 135 -4.95 17.15 8.14
CA PHE A 135 -4.64 15.74 7.89
C PHE A 135 -3.16 15.57 7.62
N GLU A 136 -2.56 14.64 8.30
CA GLU A 136 -1.37 14.01 7.79
C GLU A 136 -1.80 12.97 6.76
N HIS A 137 -0.98 12.79 5.73
CA HIS A 137 -1.27 11.87 4.65
C HIS A 137 0.01 11.23 4.14
N GLU A 138 -0.11 9.99 3.71
CA GLU A 138 0.98 9.27 3.04
C GLU A 138 0.44 8.38 1.93
N LEU A 139 1.29 8.14 0.94
CA LEU A 139 1.02 7.12 -0.05
C LEU A 139 1.31 5.75 0.57
N ASP A 140 0.28 4.92 0.70
CA ASP A 140 0.42 3.56 1.22
C ASP A 140 1.00 2.62 0.17
N HIS A 141 0.38 2.56 -0.99
CA HIS A 141 0.85 1.74 -2.10
C HIS A 141 0.24 2.13 -3.45
N ILE A 142 0.82 1.58 -4.53
CA ILE A 142 0.29 1.71 -5.89
C ILE A 142 -0.07 0.32 -6.43
N LYS A 143 -1.33 0.17 -6.86
CA LYS A 143 -1.82 -1.01 -7.60
C LYS A 143 -1.71 -0.73 -9.10
N TYR A 144 -1.31 -1.70 -9.89
CA TYR A 144 -1.20 -1.55 -11.34
C TYR A 144 -1.17 -2.91 -12.05
N SER A 145 -1.41 -2.89 -13.36
CA SER A 145 -1.28 -4.05 -14.24
C SER A 145 -0.20 -3.79 -15.30
N ARG A 146 0.56 -4.81 -15.66
CA ARG A 146 1.52 -4.79 -16.78
C ARG A 146 0.91 -5.29 -18.09
N ARG A 147 -0.34 -5.72 -18.04
CA ARG A 147 -1.12 -6.18 -19.20
C ARG A 147 -2.36 -5.32 -19.30
N LYS A 148 -2.71 -4.99 -20.55
CA LYS A 148 -3.91 -4.24 -20.87
C LYS A 148 -5.17 -5.04 -20.56
#